data_53bfdfbd729cfcb4616ea69cb99fd984
#
_entry.id   53bfdfbd729cfcb4616ea69cb99fd984
#
_cell.length_a   1.000
_cell.length_b   1.000
_cell.length_c   1.000
_cell.angle_alpha   90.00
_cell.angle_beta   90.00
_cell.angle_gamma   90.00
#
_symmetry.space_group_name_H-M   'P 1'
#
loop_
_entity.id
_entity.type
_entity.pdbx_description
1 polymer ?
#
loop_
_entity_poly.entity_id
_entity_poly.type
_entity_poly.pdbx_seq_one_letter_code
_entity_poly.pdbx_strand_id
1 'polypeptide(L)'
;MNRVKFIRDDIQAFIFSFDDSTVSKVINSLELLDELGEQIRPPRSKKVAKNIYELRVVSNLSVRIFYTFYQENIWIIHAFIKKSQKIPLKELKIAINRLRYLH
;
A
#
# COMPACT_ATOMS: atom_id res chain seq x y z
N MET A 1 2.50 -1.25 14.98
CA MET A 1 1.66 -0.32 14.19
C MET A 1 0.25 -0.32 14.75
N ASN A 2 -0.31 0.87 14.95
CA ASN A 2 -1.64 1.00 15.55
C ASN A 2 -2.74 1.35 14.54
N ARG A 3 -2.40 2.10 13.49
CA ARG A 3 -3.38 2.58 12.52
C ARG A 3 -3.45 1.74 11.25
N VAL A 4 -2.34 1.13 10.85
CA VAL A 4 -2.26 0.37 9.61
C VAL A 4 -2.94 -0.99 9.81
N LYS A 5 -3.91 -1.28 8.94
CA LYS A 5 -4.67 -2.53 8.93
C LYS A 5 -4.66 -3.10 7.52
N PHE A 6 -4.74 -4.41 7.39
CA PHE A 6 -4.85 -5.06 6.09
C PHE A 6 -6.30 -5.47 5.86
N ILE A 7 -6.83 -5.13 4.69
CA ILE A 7 -8.23 -5.46 4.37
C ILE A 7 -8.42 -6.96 4.12
N ARG A 8 -7.33 -7.65 3.77
CA ARG A 8 -7.32 -9.10 3.50
C ARG A 8 -6.00 -9.67 3.98
N ASP A 9 -6.05 -10.86 4.57
CA ASP A 9 -4.85 -11.53 5.06
C ASP A 9 -3.89 -11.92 3.92
N ASP A 10 -4.41 -12.19 2.72
CA ASP A 10 -3.57 -12.58 1.60
C ASP A 10 -2.64 -11.46 1.11
N ILE A 11 -2.99 -10.20 1.37
CA ILE A 11 -2.10 -9.08 1.05
C ILE A 11 -0.85 -9.15 1.94
N GLN A 12 -1.04 -9.38 3.22
CA GLN A 12 0.06 -9.51 4.17
C GLN A 12 0.93 -10.71 3.82
N ALA A 13 0.31 -11.85 3.50
CA ALA A 13 1.03 -13.05 3.10
C ALA A 13 1.87 -12.82 1.84
N PHE A 14 1.31 -12.09 0.87
CA PHE A 14 2.03 -11.73 -0.35
C PHE A 14 3.29 -10.93 -0.04
N ILE A 15 3.17 -9.90 0.79
CA ILE A 15 4.31 -9.06 1.19
C ILE A 15 5.38 -9.90 1.88
N PHE A 16 4.99 -10.77 2.80
CA PHE A 16 5.94 -11.59 3.54
C PHE A 16 6.58 -12.71 2.68
N SER A 17 6.10 -12.92 1.46
CA SER A 17 6.72 -13.87 0.53
C SER A 17 7.94 -13.28 -0.19
N PHE A 18 8.20 -11.97 -0.06
CA PHE A 18 9.34 -11.32 -0.71
C PHE A 18 10.65 -11.69 -0.02
N ASP A 19 11.77 -11.32 -0.65
CA ASP A 19 13.08 -11.46 -0.03
C ASP A 19 13.19 -10.61 1.23
N ASP A 20 14.07 -11.01 2.15
CA ASP A 20 14.18 -10.37 3.47
C ASP A 20 14.43 -8.86 3.38
N SER A 21 15.29 -8.44 2.45
CA SER A 21 15.60 -7.02 2.28
C SER A 21 14.36 -6.23 1.87
N THR A 22 13.57 -6.76 0.94
CA THR A 22 12.34 -6.09 0.49
C THR A 22 11.30 -6.08 1.60
N VAL A 23 11.12 -7.20 2.32
CA VAL A 23 10.19 -7.26 3.45
C VAL A 23 10.54 -6.20 4.49
N SER A 24 11.82 -6.08 4.85
CA SER A 24 12.26 -5.09 5.83
C SER A 24 11.92 -3.67 5.40
N LYS A 25 12.14 -3.34 4.12
CA LYS A 25 11.82 -2.01 3.60
C LYS A 25 10.32 -1.75 3.57
N VAL A 26 9.52 -2.76 3.24
CA VAL A 26 8.07 -2.62 3.29
C VAL A 26 7.61 -2.35 4.72
N ILE A 27 8.10 -3.11 5.69
CA ILE A 27 7.73 -2.92 7.09
C ILE A 27 8.11 -1.51 7.56
N ASN A 28 9.33 -1.06 7.25
CA ASN A 28 9.76 0.28 7.62
C ASN A 28 8.86 1.35 6.99
N SER A 29 8.47 1.16 5.74
CA SER A 29 7.58 2.10 5.04
C SER A 29 6.18 2.12 5.63
N LEU A 30 5.66 0.95 6.03
CA LEU A 30 4.35 0.87 6.68
C LEU A 30 4.38 1.52 8.07
N GLU A 31 5.47 1.35 8.81
CA GLU A 31 5.62 2.02 10.11
C GLU A 31 5.68 3.54 9.95
N LEU A 32 6.37 4.01 8.92
CA LEU A 32 6.42 5.43 8.61
C LEU A 32 5.04 5.95 8.22
N LEU A 33 4.31 5.20 7.41
CA LEU A 33 2.94 5.55 7.05
C LEU A 33 2.04 5.60 8.29
N ASP A 34 2.18 4.64 9.18
CA ASP A 34 1.42 4.59 10.43
C ASP A 34 1.66 5.82 11.29
N GLU A 35 2.89 6.30 11.32
CA GLU A 35 3.29 7.47 12.11
C GLU A 35 2.85 8.78 11.45
N LEU A 36 3.14 8.95 10.16
CA LEU A 36 2.89 10.21 9.46
C LEU A 36 1.46 10.33 8.95
N GLY A 37 0.83 9.21 8.60
CA GLY A 37 -0.55 9.22 8.09
C GLY A 37 -0.69 10.15 6.89
N GLU A 38 -1.61 11.10 7.00
CA GLU A 38 -1.92 12.07 5.95
C GLU A 38 -0.77 13.03 5.64
N GLN A 39 0.25 13.07 6.48
CA GLN A 39 1.40 13.96 6.30
C GLN A 39 2.49 13.36 5.40
N ILE A 40 2.37 12.10 5.04
CA ILE A 40 3.34 11.47 4.14
C ILE A 40 3.29 12.14 2.76
N ARG A 41 4.46 12.35 2.14
CA ARG A 41 4.58 13.17 0.93
C ARG A 41 5.30 12.42 -0.18
N PRO A 42 5.13 12.87 -1.45
CA PRO A 42 5.96 12.37 -2.54
C PRO A 42 7.45 12.55 -2.24
N PRO A 43 8.31 11.66 -2.75
CA PRO A 43 8.02 10.56 -3.67
C PRO A 43 7.53 9.28 -2.98
N ARG A 44 7.45 9.25 -1.65
CA ARG A 44 7.04 8.04 -0.92
C ARG A 44 5.60 7.67 -1.16
N SER A 45 4.72 8.67 -1.25
CA SER A 45 3.30 8.44 -1.45
C SER A 45 2.69 9.47 -2.37
N LYS A 46 1.66 9.06 -3.11
CA LYS A 46 0.89 9.98 -3.94
C LYS A 46 -0.54 9.45 -4.08
N LYS A 47 -1.48 10.35 -4.34
CA LYS A 47 -2.85 9.98 -4.63
C LYS A 47 -2.95 9.47 -6.06
N VAL A 48 -3.56 8.32 -6.26
CA VAL A 48 -3.70 7.69 -7.59
C VAL A 48 -5.14 7.62 -8.08
N ALA A 49 -6.11 7.74 -7.18
CA ALA A 49 -7.52 7.77 -7.51
C ALA A 49 -8.28 8.36 -6.33
N LYS A 50 -9.59 8.56 -6.46
CA LYS A 50 -10.40 9.05 -5.35
C LYS A 50 -10.29 8.08 -4.17
N ASN A 51 -9.86 8.60 -3.03
CA ASN A 51 -9.68 7.84 -1.78
C ASN A 51 -8.65 6.73 -1.86
N ILE A 52 -7.79 6.71 -2.88
CA ILE A 52 -6.74 5.70 -3.01
C ILE A 52 -5.38 6.37 -3.16
N TYR A 53 -4.45 5.95 -2.32
CA TYR A 53 -3.07 6.44 -2.30
C TYR A 53 -2.13 5.28 -2.58
N GLU A 54 -0.99 5.60 -3.18
CA GLU A 54 0.05 4.63 -3.50
C GLU A 54 1.26 4.89 -2.62
N LEU A 55 1.67 3.87 -1.87
CA LEU A 55 2.94 3.89 -1.14
C LEU A 55 3.99 3.21 -2.02
N ARG A 56 5.10 3.89 -2.22
CA ARG A 56 6.18 3.43 -3.07
C ARG A 56 7.31 2.87 -2.22
N VAL A 57 7.67 1.60 -2.45
CA VAL A 57 8.77 0.94 -1.76
C VAL A 57 9.71 0.36 -2.81
N VAL A 58 10.97 0.82 -2.81
CA VAL A 58 11.98 0.38 -3.78
C VAL A 58 13.08 -0.36 -3.04
N SER A 59 13.27 -1.62 -3.43
CA SER A 59 14.32 -2.50 -2.93
C SER A 59 14.79 -3.35 -4.09
N ASN A 60 15.06 -4.64 -3.87
CA ASN A 60 15.29 -5.58 -4.97
C ASN A 60 14.07 -5.70 -5.87
N LEU A 61 12.91 -5.50 -5.30
CA LEU A 61 11.64 -5.41 -6.03
C LEU A 61 11.08 -4.00 -5.90
N SER A 62 10.36 -3.56 -6.94
CA SER A 62 9.65 -2.28 -6.91
C SER A 62 8.22 -2.56 -6.46
N VAL A 63 7.95 -2.34 -5.18
CA VAL A 63 6.67 -2.66 -4.57
C VAL A 63 5.78 -1.43 -4.55
N ARG A 64 4.51 -1.61 -4.87
CA ARG A 64 3.48 -0.57 -4.74
C ARG A 64 2.38 -1.10 -3.83
N ILE A 65 1.97 -0.26 -2.89
CA ILE A 65 0.96 -0.61 -1.90
C ILE A 65 -0.12 0.46 -1.99
N PHE A 66 -1.35 0.05 -2.32
CA PHE A 66 -2.49 0.96 -2.34
C PHE A 66 -3.15 0.96 -0.97
N TYR A 67 -3.48 2.15 -0.48
CA TYR A 67 -4.10 2.31 0.83
C TYR A 67 -5.13 3.43 0.81
N THR A 68 -5.97 3.44 1.83
CA THR A 68 -6.98 4.47 2.03
C THR A 68 -7.10 4.80 3.51
N PHE A 69 -7.65 5.97 3.80
CA PHE A 69 -7.95 6.38 5.18
C PHE A 69 -9.43 6.15 5.44
N TYR A 70 -9.75 5.48 6.54
CA TYR A 70 -11.12 5.23 6.93
C TYR A 70 -11.22 5.05 8.45
N GLN A 71 -12.06 5.87 9.10
CA GLN A 71 -12.33 5.80 10.54
C GLN A 71 -11.05 5.72 11.38
N GLU A 72 -10.15 6.68 11.17
CA GLU A 72 -8.89 6.82 11.89
C GLU A 72 -7.86 5.71 11.63
N ASN A 73 -8.19 4.77 10.77
CA ASN A 73 -7.27 3.71 10.36
C ASN A 73 -6.76 3.94 8.95
N ILE A 74 -5.65 3.28 8.64
CA ILE A 74 -5.05 3.28 7.32
C ILE A 74 -5.18 1.84 6.81
N TRP A 75 -6.04 1.65 5.81
CA TRP A 75 -6.34 0.32 5.29
C TRP A 75 -5.49 0.02 4.08
N ILE A 76 -4.67 -1.01 4.17
CA ILE A 76 -3.93 -1.54 3.03
C ILE A 76 -4.91 -2.37 2.21
N ILE A 77 -5.19 -1.93 0.98
CA ILE A 77 -6.23 -2.54 0.16
C ILE A 77 -5.67 -3.40 -0.97
N HIS A 78 -4.41 -3.17 -1.37
CA HIS A 78 -3.78 -3.96 -2.42
C HIS A 78 -2.27 -3.75 -2.41
N ALA A 79 -1.53 -4.74 -2.88
CA ALA A 79 -0.09 -4.64 -3.07
C ALA A 79 0.30 -5.40 -4.34
N PHE A 80 1.27 -4.87 -5.07
CA PHE A 80 1.73 -5.51 -6.29
C PHE A 80 3.17 -5.09 -6.60
N ILE A 81 3.83 -5.83 -7.48
CA ILE A 81 5.17 -5.50 -7.96
C ILE A 81 5.00 -4.73 -9.27
N LYS A 82 5.55 -3.51 -9.31
CA LYS A 82 5.44 -2.67 -10.48
C LYS A 82 6.54 -3.02 -11.48
N LYS A 83 6.14 -3.37 -12.69
CA LYS A 83 7.05 -3.79 -13.77
C LYS A 83 7.08 -2.83 -14.95
N SER A 84 6.26 -1.77 -14.94
CA SER A 84 6.18 -0.82 -16.05
C SER A 84 6.12 0.60 -15.52
N GLN A 85 6.25 1.58 -16.42
CA GLN A 85 6.20 3.00 -16.05
C GLN A 85 4.80 3.47 -15.66
N LYS A 86 3.77 2.81 -16.19
CA LYS A 86 2.38 3.21 -15.92
C LYS A 86 1.81 2.39 -14.77
N ILE A 87 0.87 2.98 -14.03
CA ILE A 87 0.08 2.23 -13.06
C ILE A 87 -0.83 1.27 -13.83
N PRO A 88 -0.73 -0.05 -13.60
CA PRO A 88 -1.60 -1.00 -14.28
C PRO A 88 -3.05 -0.79 -13.87
N LEU A 89 -3.93 -0.55 -14.84
CA LEU A 89 -5.36 -0.36 -14.56
C LEU A 89 -5.97 -1.55 -13.85
N LYS A 90 -5.49 -2.75 -14.14
CA LYS A 90 -5.94 -3.97 -13.47
C LYS A 90 -5.76 -3.88 -11.95
N GLU A 91 -4.60 -3.43 -11.51
CA GLU A 91 -4.32 -3.33 -10.08
C GLU A 91 -5.18 -2.25 -9.43
N LEU A 92 -5.36 -1.13 -10.11
CA LEU A 92 -6.20 -0.04 -9.60
C LEU A 92 -7.66 -0.48 -9.47
N LYS A 93 -8.17 -1.25 -10.43
CA LYS A 93 -9.55 -1.77 -10.37
C LYS A 93 -9.76 -2.69 -9.17
N ILE A 94 -8.77 -3.53 -8.86
CA ILE A 94 -8.83 -4.38 -7.67
C ILE A 94 -8.98 -3.52 -6.41
N ALA A 95 -8.18 -2.48 -6.29
CA ALA A 95 -8.23 -1.57 -5.15
C ALA A 95 -9.59 -0.87 -5.05
N ILE A 96 -10.10 -0.36 -6.17
CA ILE A 96 -11.39 0.31 -6.21
C ILE A 96 -12.50 -0.63 -5.72
N ASN A 97 -12.49 -1.87 -6.18
CA ASN A 97 -13.49 -2.85 -5.77
C ASN A 97 -13.40 -3.15 -4.27
N ARG A 98 -12.19 -3.20 -3.72
CA ARG A 98 -12.00 -3.49 -2.30
C ARG A 98 -12.40 -2.35 -1.38
N LEU A 99 -12.44 -1.12 -1.87
CA LEU A 99 -12.95 0.01 -1.09
C LEU A 99 -14.37 -0.25 -0.57
N ARG A 100 -15.15 -1.04 -1.30
CA ARG A 100 -16.54 -1.36 -0.91
C ARG A 100 -16.61 -2.08 0.44
N TYR A 101 -15.54 -2.76 0.86
CA TYR A 101 -15.52 -3.47 2.13
C TYR A 101 -15.55 -2.52 3.32
N LEU A 102 -15.22 -1.24 3.10
CA LEU A 102 -15.15 -0.23 4.16
C LEU A 102 -16.39 0.67 4.20
N HIS A 103 -17.20 0.64 3.18
CA HIS A 103 -18.35 1.56 3.05
C HIS A 103 -19.70 0.88 3.01
#